data_9afd76f7b8495cc8352d33570a40b096
#
_entry.id   9afd76f7b8495cc8352d33570a40b096
#
_cell.length_a   1.000
_cell.length_b   1.000
_cell.length_c   1.000
_cell.angle_alpha   90.00
_cell.angle_beta   90.00
_cell.angle_gamma   90.00
#
_symmetry.space_group_name_H-M   'P 1'
#
loop_
_entity.id
_entity.type
_entity.pdbx_description
1 polymer ?
#
loop_
_entity_poly.entity_id
_entity_poly.type
_entity_poly.pdbx_seq_one_letter_code
_entity_poly.pdbx_strand_id
1 'polypeptide(L)'
;MLNVLVWHVHGSWTSAFVQGGHRYLLPTGDWGGGRLGRDWPANAVEIPAGELRESKVDVVVLQRPEEIDCVPRLLGRTVPMVYVEHNTPQGHVPRTRHPLADRDDIPLVHVTHFNELIWDSGRAPTRVIEHGIVDPGARYTGELARAGVVVNEPVRRGRVTGTDLLPAFAGVVPLDVFGMGLSDLDSCGGRVTAVGDLPSERLYDELAQRRVYLHPVRWTSLGLSLLEAMHLAMPVVAVASTEVPRAVPPEAGFVSASVRELSDGLRQLVEDPGLARRMGANAREYALAHYGLKAFLRNWDEMLMEVST
;
A
#
# COMPACT_ATOMS: atom_id res chain seq x y z
N MET A 1 1.78 -15.29 -22.17
CA MET A 1 1.76 -15.70 -20.73
C MET A 1 3.18 -15.98 -20.31
N LEU A 2 3.70 -15.24 -19.33
CA LEU A 2 5.06 -15.34 -18.80
C LEU A 2 5.09 -16.12 -17.48
N ASN A 3 6.26 -16.66 -17.11
CA ASN A 3 6.56 -17.12 -15.77
C ASN A 3 7.31 -16.01 -15.04
N VAL A 4 6.64 -15.35 -14.11
CA VAL A 4 7.12 -14.17 -13.38
C VAL A 4 7.57 -14.60 -12.00
N LEU A 5 8.86 -14.44 -11.68
CA LEU A 5 9.37 -14.66 -10.33
C LEU A 5 9.13 -13.39 -9.50
N VAL A 6 8.49 -13.51 -8.36
CA VAL A 6 8.18 -12.39 -7.46
C VAL A 6 8.12 -12.83 -6.02
N TRP A 7 8.60 -11.98 -5.09
CA TRP A 7 8.53 -12.25 -3.66
C TRP A 7 7.29 -11.63 -3.02
N HIS A 8 6.75 -12.29 -2.02
CA HIS A 8 5.66 -11.76 -1.20
C HIS A 8 6.23 -10.78 -0.16
N VAL A 9 6.43 -9.53 -0.52
CA VAL A 9 6.98 -8.47 0.36
C VAL A 9 5.86 -7.57 0.88
N HIS A 10 5.01 -7.05 -0.03
CA HIS A 10 3.91 -6.16 0.30
C HIS A 10 2.57 -6.85 0.01
N GLY A 11 1.88 -7.28 1.09
CA GLY A 11 0.71 -8.16 0.99
C GLY A 11 -0.40 -7.68 0.06
N SER A 12 -0.90 -6.46 0.22
CA SER A 12 -2.00 -5.93 -0.63
C SER A 12 -1.54 -5.70 -2.07
N TRP A 13 -0.31 -5.20 -2.28
CA TRP A 13 0.25 -5.04 -3.62
C TRP A 13 0.40 -6.39 -4.33
N THR A 14 0.99 -7.39 -3.66
CA THR A 14 1.15 -8.73 -4.23
C THR A 14 -0.20 -9.37 -4.51
N SER A 15 -1.20 -9.18 -3.64
CA SER A 15 -2.57 -9.68 -3.85
C SER A 15 -3.20 -9.12 -5.12
N ALA A 16 -2.95 -7.85 -5.45
CA ALA A 16 -3.39 -7.25 -6.70
C ALA A 16 -2.58 -7.76 -7.90
N PHE A 17 -1.26 -7.84 -7.76
CA PHE A 17 -0.36 -8.21 -8.85
C PHE A 17 -0.60 -9.62 -9.38
N VAL A 18 -0.82 -10.59 -8.49
CA VAL A 18 -1.06 -11.99 -8.88
C VAL A 18 -2.44 -12.27 -9.50
N GLN A 19 -3.32 -11.25 -9.57
CA GLN A 19 -4.58 -11.34 -10.31
C GLN A 19 -4.39 -11.26 -11.84
N GLY A 20 -3.19 -10.94 -12.30
CA GLY A 20 -2.86 -10.86 -13.72
C GLY A 20 -2.87 -12.20 -14.45
N GLY A 21 -2.73 -12.14 -15.77
CA GLY A 21 -2.81 -13.32 -16.67
C GLY A 21 -1.53 -14.14 -16.80
N HIS A 22 -0.51 -13.89 -15.96
CA HIS A 22 0.76 -14.62 -15.99
C HIS A 22 0.78 -15.76 -14.96
N ARG A 23 1.82 -16.59 -15.00
CA ARG A 23 2.14 -17.53 -13.92
C ARG A 23 3.13 -16.87 -12.98
N TYR A 24 2.75 -16.68 -11.72
CA TYR A 24 3.57 -16.05 -10.70
C TYR A 24 4.23 -17.10 -9.83
N LEU A 25 5.56 -17.12 -9.81
CA LEU A 25 6.35 -18.02 -9.01
C LEU A 25 6.74 -17.33 -7.71
N LEU A 26 6.31 -17.90 -6.58
CA LEU A 26 6.49 -17.33 -5.24
C LEU A 26 7.48 -18.23 -4.47
N PRO A 27 8.72 -17.78 -4.24
CA PRO A 27 9.71 -18.56 -3.51
C PRO A 27 9.27 -18.89 -2.09
N THR A 28 9.59 -20.12 -1.65
CA THR A 28 9.39 -20.59 -0.28
C THR A 28 10.72 -21.00 0.36
N GLY A 29 10.72 -21.19 1.70
CA GLY A 29 11.90 -21.53 2.48
C GLY A 29 12.76 -20.32 2.81
N ASP A 30 14.07 -20.45 2.86
CA ASP A 30 15.02 -19.40 3.31
C ASP A 30 14.95 -18.11 2.48
N TRP A 31 14.38 -18.15 1.29
CA TRP A 31 14.31 -17.03 0.35
C TRP A 31 12.94 -16.38 0.20
N GLY A 32 11.92 -16.89 0.88
CA GLY A 32 10.60 -16.27 0.81
C GLY A 32 9.52 -17.06 1.53
N GLY A 33 8.42 -16.37 1.85
CA GLY A 33 7.28 -16.94 2.57
C GLY A 33 6.20 -17.57 1.68
N GLY A 34 6.38 -17.60 0.36
CA GLY A 34 5.34 -18.06 -0.55
C GLY A 34 4.06 -17.24 -0.44
N ARG A 35 2.92 -17.90 -0.39
CA ARG A 35 1.58 -17.27 -0.26
C ARG A 35 1.27 -16.76 1.14
N LEU A 36 1.97 -17.25 2.18
CA LEU A 36 1.66 -16.97 3.60
C LEU A 36 0.18 -17.23 3.95
N GLY A 37 -0.38 -18.30 3.40
CA GLY A 37 -1.77 -18.70 3.65
C GLY A 37 -2.84 -17.84 2.95
N ARG A 38 -2.46 -16.94 2.05
CA ARG A 38 -3.43 -16.13 1.29
C ARG A 38 -4.12 -16.94 0.20
N ASP A 39 -5.42 -16.71 0.05
CA ASP A 39 -6.24 -17.31 -1.00
C ASP A 39 -6.05 -16.50 -2.32
N TRP A 40 -4.96 -16.78 -3.02
CA TRP A 40 -4.65 -16.18 -4.33
C TRP A 40 -5.03 -17.14 -5.47
N PRO A 41 -5.22 -16.64 -6.69
CA PRO A 41 -5.52 -17.46 -7.86
C PRO A 41 -4.51 -18.61 -8.07
N ALA A 42 -4.93 -19.66 -8.75
CA ALA A 42 -4.13 -20.87 -8.97
C ALA A 42 -2.83 -20.62 -9.78
N ASN A 43 -2.76 -19.52 -10.54
CA ASN A 43 -1.57 -19.10 -11.27
C ASN A 43 -0.46 -18.49 -10.37
N ALA A 44 -0.76 -18.17 -9.11
CA ALA A 44 0.21 -17.81 -8.09
C ALA A 44 0.73 -19.09 -7.42
N VAL A 45 1.87 -19.60 -7.86
CA VAL A 45 2.40 -20.92 -7.54
C VAL A 45 3.57 -20.80 -6.57
N GLU A 46 3.50 -21.49 -5.44
CA GLU A 46 4.64 -21.62 -4.53
C GLU A 46 5.71 -22.53 -5.15
N ILE A 47 6.96 -22.12 -5.00
CA ILE A 47 8.11 -22.88 -5.50
C ILE A 47 9.23 -22.92 -4.46
N PRO A 48 9.72 -24.11 -4.09
CA PRO A 48 10.91 -24.22 -3.25
C PRO A 48 12.11 -23.52 -3.89
N ALA A 49 12.86 -22.74 -3.12
CA ALA A 49 13.99 -21.98 -3.64
C ALA A 49 15.03 -22.87 -4.38
N GLY A 50 15.21 -24.12 -3.92
CA GLY A 50 16.10 -25.09 -4.57
C GLY A 50 15.67 -25.52 -5.97
N GLU A 51 14.39 -25.37 -6.33
CA GLU A 51 13.84 -25.74 -7.64
C GLU A 51 13.88 -24.57 -8.65
N LEU A 52 14.19 -23.36 -8.21
CA LEU A 52 14.20 -22.16 -9.06
C LEU A 52 15.21 -22.28 -10.21
N ARG A 53 16.33 -22.95 -9.98
CA ARG A 53 17.40 -23.14 -10.98
C ARG A 53 16.92 -23.88 -12.23
N GLU A 54 16.09 -24.90 -12.03
CA GLU A 54 15.54 -25.75 -13.09
C GLU A 54 14.22 -25.21 -13.64
N SER A 55 13.67 -24.19 -12.99
CA SER A 55 12.37 -23.64 -13.38
C SER A 55 12.50 -22.64 -14.52
N LYS A 56 11.52 -22.65 -15.41
CA LYS A 56 11.40 -21.61 -16.42
C LYS A 56 10.97 -20.31 -15.76
N VAL A 57 11.82 -19.28 -15.79
CA VAL A 57 11.55 -17.91 -15.38
C VAL A 57 11.79 -17.01 -16.58
N ASP A 58 10.81 -16.24 -16.98
CA ASP A 58 10.87 -15.33 -18.13
C ASP A 58 11.25 -13.90 -17.70
N VAL A 59 10.81 -13.48 -16.52
CA VAL A 59 11.09 -12.16 -15.93
C VAL A 59 11.05 -12.21 -14.41
N VAL A 60 11.81 -11.34 -13.75
CA VAL A 60 11.85 -11.22 -12.28
C VAL A 60 11.37 -9.83 -11.86
N VAL A 61 10.46 -9.76 -10.90
CA VAL A 61 10.02 -8.52 -10.27
C VAL A 61 10.67 -8.40 -8.90
N LEU A 62 11.64 -7.50 -8.81
CA LEU A 62 12.40 -7.20 -7.60
C LEU A 62 11.66 -6.16 -6.76
N GLN A 63 11.73 -6.27 -5.44
CA GLN A 63 11.14 -5.33 -4.50
C GLN A 63 12.11 -4.90 -3.39
N ARG A 64 13.29 -5.52 -3.32
CA ARG A 64 14.34 -5.23 -2.34
C ARG A 64 15.70 -5.21 -3.02
N PRO A 65 16.61 -4.30 -2.66
CA PRO A 65 17.93 -4.20 -3.29
C PRO A 65 18.74 -5.50 -3.22
N GLU A 66 18.59 -6.28 -2.14
CA GLU A 66 19.31 -7.53 -1.94
C GLU A 66 18.94 -8.60 -2.97
N GLU A 67 17.77 -8.50 -3.58
CA GLU A 67 17.29 -9.43 -4.61
C GLU A 67 18.10 -9.31 -5.91
N ILE A 68 18.66 -8.13 -6.19
CA ILE A 68 19.46 -7.89 -7.40
C ILE A 68 20.63 -8.85 -7.50
N ASP A 69 21.36 -9.02 -6.40
CA ASP A 69 22.55 -9.89 -6.35
C ASP A 69 22.22 -11.37 -6.10
N CYS A 70 21.06 -11.65 -5.48
CA CYS A 70 20.71 -13.03 -5.17
C CYS A 70 20.05 -13.75 -6.34
N VAL A 71 19.29 -13.06 -7.20
CA VAL A 71 18.58 -13.67 -8.34
C VAL A 71 19.51 -14.43 -9.29
N PRO A 72 20.63 -13.86 -9.79
CA PRO A 72 21.55 -14.60 -10.68
C PRO A 72 22.12 -15.87 -10.03
N ARG A 73 22.35 -15.83 -8.72
CA ARG A 73 22.86 -17.01 -7.96
C ARG A 73 21.79 -18.08 -7.80
N LEU A 74 20.56 -17.69 -7.51
CA LEU A 74 19.42 -18.62 -7.37
C LEU A 74 19.08 -19.31 -8.68
N LEU A 75 19.02 -18.54 -9.76
CA LEU A 75 18.63 -19.06 -11.08
C LEU A 75 19.79 -19.72 -11.83
N GLY A 76 21.05 -19.42 -11.48
CA GLY A 76 22.24 -19.87 -12.21
C GLY A 76 22.36 -19.31 -13.63
N ARG A 77 21.58 -18.29 -13.96
CA ARG A 77 21.54 -17.60 -15.26
C ARG A 77 21.03 -16.16 -15.10
N THR A 78 21.30 -15.34 -16.10
CA THR A 78 20.71 -13.99 -16.20
C THR A 78 19.30 -14.10 -16.77
N VAL A 79 18.37 -13.36 -16.16
CA VAL A 79 16.97 -13.25 -16.58
C VAL A 79 16.60 -11.77 -16.54
N PRO A 80 15.78 -11.26 -17.46
CA PRO A 80 15.29 -9.90 -17.42
C PRO A 80 14.67 -9.55 -16.06
N MET A 81 14.93 -8.34 -15.57
CA MET A 81 14.48 -7.87 -14.26
C MET A 81 13.81 -6.53 -14.35
N VAL A 82 12.84 -6.28 -13.50
CA VAL A 82 12.25 -4.97 -13.22
C VAL A 82 12.20 -4.77 -11.72
N TYR A 83 12.50 -3.56 -11.25
CA TYR A 83 12.46 -3.25 -9.82
C TYR A 83 11.26 -2.37 -9.49
N VAL A 84 10.56 -2.70 -8.40
CA VAL A 84 9.42 -1.91 -7.89
C VAL A 84 9.84 -1.20 -6.62
N GLU A 85 9.82 0.14 -6.62
CA GLU A 85 10.10 0.94 -5.44
C GLU A 85 8.80 1.32 -4.73
N HIS A 86 8.58 0.67 -3.61
CA HIS A 86 7.41 0.88 -2.74
C HIS A 86 7.64 1.99 -1.71
N ASN A 87 8.89 2.30 -1.39
CA ASN A 87 9.22 3.14 -0.26
C ASN A 87 9.63 4.54 -0.69
N THR A 88 9.35 5.51 0.16
CA THR A 88 9.98 6.82 0.08
C THR A 88 11.43 6.74 0.53
N PRO A 89 12.33 7.61 0.01
CA PRO A 89 13.71 7.65 0.45
C PRO A 89 13.82 7.91 1.96
N GLN A 90 14.84 7.35 2.59
CA GLN A 90 15.12 7.48 4.01
C GLN A 90 16.36 8.37 4.25
N GLY A 91 16.47 8.97 5.42
CA GLY A 91 17.62 9.81 5.79
C GLY A 91 17.58 11.19 5.16
N HIS A 92 18.62 11.58 4.46
CA HIS A 92 18.73 12.91 3.80
C HIS A 92 17.97 12.93 2.47
N VAL A 93 16.66 12.96 2.53
CA VAL A 93 15.73 12.79 1.41
C VAL A 93 16.14 13.53 0.13
N PRO A 94 16.46 14.86 0.14
CA PRO A 94 16.80 15.57 -1.09
C PRO A 94 18.14 15.15 -1.72
N ARG A 95 18.89 14.26 -1.08
CA ARG A 95 20.20 13.76 -1.54
C ARG A 95 20.28 12.24 -1.55
N THR A 96 19.16 11.57 -1.33
CA THR A 96 19.13 10.11 -1.31
C THR A 96 19.03 9.58 -2.72
N ARG A 97 20.09 8.92 -3.14
CA ARG A 97 20.21 8.28 -4.43
C ARG A 97 19.66 6.85 -4.37
N HIS A 98 18.89 6.47 -5.37
CA HIS A 98 18.33 5.11 -5.44
C HIS A 98 19.45 4.08 -5.64
N PRO A 99 19.38 2.87 -5.03
CA PRO A 99 20.40 1.83 -5.23
C PRO A 99 20.61 1.43 -6.70
N LEU A 100 19.60 1.60 -7.55
CA LEU A 100 19.66 1.32 -8.99
C LEU A 100 20.01 2.54 -9.84
N ALA A 101 20.34 3.68 -9.26
CA ALA A 101 20.54 4.95 -10.01
C ALA A 101 21.65 4.89 -11.08
N ASP A 102 22.59 3.95 -10.97
CA ASP A 102 23.65 3.72 -11.97
C ASP A 102 23.36 2.58 -12.95
N ARG A 103 22.19 1.93 -12.81
CA ARG A 103 21.75 0.81 -13.64
C ARG A 103 20.84 1.32 -14.76
N ASP A 104 21.18 1.06 -16.01
CA ASP A 104 20.37 1.37 -17.19
C ASP A 104 19.74 0.10 -17.81
N ASP A 105 20.06 -1.05 -17.23
CA ASP A 105 19.61 -2.38 -17.64
C ASP A 105 18.42 -2.91 -16.82
N ILE A 106 18.04 -2.28 -15.70
CA ILE A 106 16.91 -2.67 -14.86
C ILE A 106 15.94 -1.49 -14.75
N PRO A 107 14.79 -1.53 -15.42
CA PRO A 107 13.77 -0.51 -15.26
C PRO A 107 13.30 -0.41 -13.80
N LEU A 108 13.10 0.84 -13.34
CA LEU A 108 12.65 1.19 -12.01
C LEU A 108 11.20 1.66 -12.06
N VAL A 109 10.30 0.88 -11.51
CA VAL A 109 8.88 1.21 -11.39
C VAL A 109 8.61 1.85 -10.04
N HIS A 110 8.22 3.13 -10.04
CA HIS A 110 7.73 3.81 -8.86
C HIS A 110 6.23 3.58 -8.69
N VAL A 111 5.78 3.30 -7.48
CA VAL A 111 4.35 3.07 -7.19
C VAL A 111 3.54 4.36 -7.06
N THR A 112 4.21 5.51 -7.06
CA THR A 112 3.58 6.86 -7.01
C THR A 112 4.42 7.87 -7.78
N HIS A 113 3.76 8.95 -8.25
CA HIS A 113 4.45 10.10 -8.84
C HIS A 113 5.33 10.83 -7.82
N PHE A 114 4.92 10.84 -6.54
CA PHE A 114 5.75 11.39 -5.47
C PHE A 114 7.09 10.65 -5.35
N ASN A 115 7.07 9.31 -5.41
CA ASN A 115 8.31 8.53 -5.35
C ASN A 115 9.22 8.84 -6.55
N GLU A 116 8.66 8.87 -7.75
CA GLU A 116 9.43 9.22 -8.97
C GLU A 116 10.08 10.60 -8.85
N LEU A 117 9.36 11.58 -8.32
CA LEU A 117 9.87 12.94 -8.12
C LEU A 117 10.99 13.02 -7.09
N ILE A 118 10.88 12.27 -5.98
CA ILE A 118 11.74 12.43 -4.80
C ILE A 118 13.01 11.59 -4.86
N TRP A 119 12.97 10.40 -5.48
CA TRP A 119 14.15 9.59 -5.63
C TRP A 119 15.10 10.16 -6.70
N ASP A 120 16.39 10.28 -6.38
CA ASP A 120 17.42 10.44 -7.41
C ASP A 120 17.63 9.08 -8.10
N SER A 121 16.91 8.87 -9.18
CA SER A 121 16.96 7.65 -9.98
C SER A 121 18.13 7.61 -10.97
N GLY A 122 18.92 8.68 -11.06
CA GLY A 122 20.13 8.75 -11.89
C GLY A 122 19.86 8.42 -13.37
N ARG A 123 20.46 7.31 -13.86
CA ARG A 123 20.31 6.84 -15.25
C ARG A 123 19.29 5.70 -15.41
N ALA A 124 18.75 5.18 -14.30
CA ALA A 124 17.77 4.10 -14.37
C ALA A 124 16.54 4.54 -15.17
N PRO A 125 16.07 3.75 -16.14
CA PRO A 125 14.81 4.01 -16.81
C PRO A 125 13.68 3.97 -15.81
N THR A 126 12.87 5.03 -15.68
CA THR A 126 11.78 5.10 -14.71
C THR A 126 10.40 5.02 -15.38
N ARG A 127 9.45 4.43 -14.65
CA ARG A 127 8.03 4.44 -14.98
C ARG A 127 7.20 4.50 -13.70
N VAL A 128 6.06 5.20 -13.73
CA VAL A 128 5.09 5.13 -12.65
C VAL A 128 4.00 4.11 -13.02
N ILE A 129 3.79 3.14 -12.14
CA ILE A 129 2.62 2.24 -12.15
C ILE A 129 1.96 2.36 -10.80
N GLU A 130 0.90 3.17 -10.75
CA GLU A 130 0.16 3.41 -9.51
C GLU A 130 -0.48 2.13 -8.98
N HIS A 131 -0.78 2.10 -7.69
CA HIS A 131 -1.39 0.93 -7.05
C HIS A 131 -2.74 0.54 -7.67
N GLY A 132 -3.02 -0.75 -7.70
CA GLY A 132 -4.35 -1.29 -7.96
C GLY A 132 -4.85 -2.04 -6.74
N ILE A 133 -6.14 -1.90 -6.46
CA ILE A 133 -6.79 -2.58 -5.33
C ILE A 133 -7.73 -3.64 -5.87
N VAL A 134 -7.66 -4.85 -5.28
CA VAL A 134 -8.73 -5.85 -5.43
C VAL A 134 -9.95 -5.30 -4.70
N ASP A 135 -10.98 -4.95 -5.44
CA ASP A 135 -12.13 -4.23 -4.88
C ASP A 135 -12.85 -5.05 -3.80
N PRO A 136 -12.83 -4.59 -2.53
CA PRO A 136 -13.54 -5.27 -1.44
C PRO A 136 -15.07 -5.07 -1.48
N GLY A 137 -15.57 -4.23 -2.39
CA GLY A 137 -16.97 -3.80 -2.45
C GLY A 137 -17.31 -2.62 -1.53
N ALA A 138 -18.45 -1.99 -1.78
CA ALA A 138 -18.96 -0.91 -0.93
C ALA A 138 -19.56 -1.49 0.35
N ARG A 139 -18.78 -1.52 1.44
CA ARG A 139 -19.19 -2.08 2.74
C ARG A 139 -19.51 -1.02 3.78
N TYR A 140 -19.31 0.25 3.49
CA TYR A 140 -19.45 1.34 4.45
C TYR A 140 -20.86 1.42 5.03
N THR A 141 -20.97 1.28 6.36
CA THR A 141 -22.19 1.54 7.14
C THR A 141 -22.07 2.84 7.94
N GLY A 142 -20.88 3.13 8.46
CA GLY A 142 -20.57 4.33 9.24
C GLY A 142 -21.43 4.48 10.51
N GLU A 143 -21.92 3.38 11.08
CA GLU A 143 -22.83 3.40 12.24
C GLU A 143 -22.13 3.79 13.54
N LEU A 144 -20.83 3.50 13.66
CA LEU A 144 -20.05 3.86 14.83
C LEU A 144 -19.47 5.28 14.69
N ALA A 145 -19.84 6.19 15.58
CA ALA A 145 -19.35 7.57 15.63
C ALA A 145 -17.88 7.64 16.10
N ARG A 146 -16.98 6.96 15.39
CA ARG A 146 -15.56 6.78 15.67
C ARG A 146 -14.75 6.89 14.36
N ALA A 147 -13.46 7.17 14.49
CA ALA A 147 -12.55 7.09 13.36
C ALA A 147 -11.79 5.76 13.38
N GLY A 148 -11.65 5.12 12.21
CA GLY A 148 -10.79 3.96 12.00
C GLY A 148 -9.41 4.38 11.48
N VAL A 149 -8.35 3.80 12.04
CA VAL A 149 -6.96 3.99 11.64
C VAL A 149 -6.37 2.63 11.34
N VAL A 150 -5.75 2.43 10.18
CA VAL A 150 -5.03 1.18 9.87
C VAL A 150 -3.54 1.49 9.75
N VAL A 151 -2.75 0.93 10.67
CA VAL A 151 -1.31 1.20 10.74
C VAL A 151 -0.57 0.05 11.40
N ASN A 152 0.54 -0.38 10.79
CA ASN A 152 1.40 -1.42 11.35
C ASN A 152 2.58 -0.81 12.11
N GLU A 153 2.91 -1.39 13.26
CA GLU A 153 4.04 -1.00 14.12
C GLU A 153 4.03 0.50 14.50
N PRO A 154 2.89 1.05 14.96
CA PRO A 154 2.76 2.48 15.19
C PRO A 154 3.75 3.00 16.22
N VAL A 155 4.03 2.25 17.29
CA VAL A 155 4.97 2.66 18.34
C VAL A 155 6.41 2.67 17.81
N ARG A 156 6.84 1.60 17.18
CA ARG A 156 8.20 1.48 16.62
C ARG A 156 8.46 2.51 15.50
N ARG A 157 7.47 2.74 14.63
CA ARG A 157 7.58 3.68 13.51
C ARG A 157 7.26 5.13 13.89
N GLY A 158 6.61 5.35 15.01
CA GLY A 158 6.39 6.64 15.65
C GLY A 158 5.89 7.73 14.71
N ARG A 159 6.71 8.75 14.50
CA ARG A 159 6.36 9.90 13.65
C ARG A 159 6.11 9.56 12.19
N VAL A 160 6.72 8.52 11.66
CA VAL A 160 6.50 8.08 10.26
C VAL A 160 5.04 7.71 10.04
N THR A 161 4.45 6.99 10.97
CA THR A 161 3.05 6.55 10.92
C THR A 161 2.08 7.58 11.51
N GLY A 162 2.58 8.69 12.06
CA GLY A 162 1.74 9.72 12.68
C GLY A 162 1.18 9.34 14.04
N THR A 163 1.79 8.36 14.72
CA THR A 163 1.34 7.87 16.04
C THR A 163 1.28 9.00 17.08
N ASP A 164 2.22 9.93 17.03
CA ASP A 164 2.27 11.12 17.89
C ASP A 164 1.13 12.13 17.63
N LEU A 165 0.36 11.97 16.57
CA LEU A 165 -0.84 12.78 16.30
C LEU A 165 -2.12 12.16 16.90
N LEU A 166 -2.12 10.86 17.19
CA LEU A 166 -3.31 10.16 17.70
C LEU A 166 -3.90 10.81 18.96
N PRO A 167 -3.13 11.29 19.94
CA PRO A 167 -3.69 11.97 21.11
C PRO A 167 -4.48 13.23 20.75
N ALA A 168 -4.02 14.02 19.77
CA ALA A 168 -4.74 15.22 19.33
C ALA A 168 -6.10 14.87 18.68
N PHE A 169 -6.11 13.86 17.80
CA PHE A 169 -7.33 13.40 17.15
C PHE A 169 -8.26 12.68 18.14
N ALA A 170 -7.72 11.89 19.06
CA ALA A 170 -8.49 11.25 20.13
C ALA A 170 -9.17 12.26 21.06
N GLY A 171 -8.60 13.45 21.22
CA GLY A 171 -9.23 14.56 21.91
C GLY A 171 -10.53 15.05 21.26
N VAL A 172 -10.73 14.76 19.97
CA VAL A 172 -11.90 15.17 19.18
C VAL A 172 -12.90 14.03 19.04
N VAL A 173 -12.46 12.88 18.54
CA VAL A 173 -13.31 11.70 18.29
C VAL A 173 -12.63 10.44 18.82
N PRO A 174 -13.36 9.40 19.28
CA PRO A 174 -12.75 8.12 19.62
C PRO A 174 -12.11 7.47 18.39
N LEU A 175 -10.96 6.81 18.59
CA LEU A 175 -10.20 6.15 17.53
C LEU A 175 -10.17 4.63 17.76
N ASP A 176 -10.34 3.86 16.70
CA ASP A 176 -10.08 2.43 16.66
C ASP A 176 -8.89 2.18 15.73
N VAL A 177 -7.82 1.61 16.28
CA VAL A 177 -6.56 1.37 15.57
C VAL A 177 -6.44 -0.12 15.25
N PHE A 178 -6.27 -0.43 13.97
CA PHE A 178 -6.09 -1.76 13.41
C PHE A 178 -4.65 -1.94 12.91
N GLY A 179 -4.15 -3.16 12.99
CA GLY A 179 -2.84 -3.55 12.47
C GLY A 179 -1.96 -4.25 13.49
N MET A 180 -0.73 -4.55 13.08
CA MET A 180 0.26 -5.25 13.90
C MET A 180 0.98 -4.31 14.87
N GLY A 181 1.50 -4.86 15.98
CA GLY A 181 2.38 -4.14 16.91
C GLY A 181 1.70 -3.04 17.72
N LEU A 182 0.45 -3.27 18.15
CA LEU A 182 -0.35 -2.28 18.90
C LEU A 182 -0.24 -2.41 20.42
N SER A 183 0.50 -3.39 20.97
CA SER A 183 0.51 -3.72 22.41
C SER A 183 0.87 -2.54 23.32
N ASP A 184 1.76 -1.67 22.86
CA ASP A 184 2.27 -0.53 23.62
C ASP A 184 1.66 0.81 23.18
N LEU A 185 0.56 0.76 22.42
CA LEU A 185 -0.12 1.97 21.97
C LEU A 185 -0.83 2.65 23.14
N ASP A 186 -0.56 3.95 23.33
CA ASP A 186 -1.23 4.74 24.38
C ASP A 186 -2.74 4.81 24.11
N SER A 187 -3.50 4.40 25.10
CA SER A 187 -4.97 4.42 25.05
C SER A 187 -5.59 5.83 25.11
N CYS A 188 -4.79 6.86 25.38
CA CYS A 188 -5.26 8.24 25.54
C CYS A 188 -6.49 8.37 26.45
N GLY A 189 -6.41 7.77 27.63
CA GLY A 189 -7.52 7.76 28.59
C GLY A 189 -8.74 6.95 28.11
N GLY A 190 -8.53 5.92 27.31
CA GLY A 190 -9.60 5.04 26.78
C GLY A 190 -10.25 5.56 25.49
N ARG A 191 -9.74 6.63 24.90
CA ARG A 191 -10.26 7.17 23.63
C ARG A 191 -9.60 6.57 22.39
N VAL A 192 -8.49 5.85 22.56
CA VAL A 192 -7.83 5.05 21.53
C VAL A 192 -7.98 3.59 21.90
N THR A 193 -8.62 2.80 21.03
CA THR A 193 -8.79 1.37 21.17
C THR A 193 -7.86 0.65 20.20
N ALA A 194 -6.93 -0.16 20.70
CA ALA A 194 -6.14 -1.09 19.90
C ALA A 194 -7.01 -2.31 19.56
N VAL A 195 -7.49 -2.40 18.32
CA VAL A 195 -8.34 -3.53 17.87
C VAL A 195 -7.48 -4.75 17.53
N GLY A 196 -6.29 -4.53 16.96
CA GLY A 196 -5.36 -5.59 16.58
C GLY A 196 -5.27 -5.85 15.08
N ASP A 197 -4.50 -6.88 14.75
CA ASP A 197 -4.32 -7.34 13.38
C ASP A 197 -5.43 -8.32 13.00
N LEU A 198 -6.16 -8.01 11.94
CA LEU A 198 -7.29 -8.80 11.47
C LEU A 198 -7.02 -9.31 10.04
N PRO A 199 -7.50 -10.51 9.68
CA PRO A 199 -7.57 -10.92 8.28
C PRO A 199 -8.33 -9.90 7.44
N SER A 200 -7.92 -9.70 6.18
CA SER A 200 -8.40 -8.60 5.32
C SER A 200 -9.93 -8.50 5.26
N GLU A 201 -10.64 -9.61 5.06
CA GLU A 201 -12.10 -9.60 4.99
C GLU A 201 -12.75 -9.09 6.28
N ARG A 202 -12.27 -9.57 7.42
CA ARG A 202 -12.74 -9.10 8.72
C ARG A 202 -12.35 -7.64 8.99
N LEU A 203 -11.13 -7.24 8.58
CA LEU A 203 -10.71 -5.85 8.68
C LEU A 203 -11.66 -4.93 7.91
N TYR A 204 -12.04 -5.30 6.70
CA TYR A 204 -12.94 -4.50 5.87
C TYR A 204 -14.33 -4.34 6.50
N ASP A 205 -14.91 -5.43 7.01
CA ASP A 205 -16.22 -5.40 7.67
C ASP A 205 -16.19 -4.56 8.95
N GLU A 206 -15.16 -4.72 9.76
CA GLU A 206 -14.98 -3.95 10.98
C GLU A 206 -14.70 -2.47 10.68
N LEU A 207 -13.75 -2.17 9.80
CA LEU A 207 -13.37 -0.81 9.47
C LEU A 207 -14.54 -0.01 8.90
N ALA A 208 -15.33 -0.61 8.02
CA ALA A 208 -16.48 0.00 7.36
C ALA A 208 -17.61 0.45 8.31
N GLN A 209 -17.64 -0.05 9.53
CA GLN A 209 -18.57 0.41 10.57
C GLN A 209 -18.16 1.76 11.16
N ARG A 210 -16.90 2.16 11.09
CA ARG A 210 -16.40 3.44 11.61
C ARG A 210 -16.83 4.56 10.69
N ARG A 211 -17.23 5.69 11.29
CA ARG A 211 -17.81 6.83 10.56
C ARG A 211 -16.85 7.46 9.56
N VAL A 212 -15.55 7.42 9.83
CA VAL A 212 -14.51 8.04 9.01
C VAL A 212 -13.22 7.24 9.07
N TYR A 213 -12.48 7.20 7.96
CA TYR A 213 -11.12 6.68 7.91
C TYR A 213 -10.12 7.82 8.16
N LEU A 214 -9.27 7.70 9.17
CA LEU A 214 -8.20 8.63 9.48
C LEU A 214 -6.86 8.07 9.00
N HIS A 215 -6.15 8.82 8.16
CA HIS A 215 -4.82 8.50 7.67
C HIS A 215 -3.77 9.48 8.22
N PRO A 216 -3.16 9.21 9.38
CA PRO A 216 -2.24 10.15 10.04
C PRO A 216 -0.80 10.05 9.52
N VAL A 217 -0.52 9.16 8.58
CA VAL A 217 0.82 8.80 8.10
C VAL A 217 1.52 10.00 7.46
N ARG A 218 2.78 10.26 7.89
CA ARG A 218 3.59 11.36 7.36
C ARG A 218 4.57 10.95 6.27
N TRP A 219 5.10 9.73 6.34
CA TRP A 219 6.19 9.36 5.44
C TRP A 219 6.08 7.90 4.97
N THR A 220 5.34 7.71 3.91
CA THR A 220 5.25 6.50 3.09
C THR A 220 4.89 6.96 1.67
N SER A 221 5.09 6.14 0.65
CA SER A 221 4.70 6.50 -0.72
C SER A 221 3.21 6.81 -0.81
N LEU A 222 2.41 5.81 -0.57
CA LEU A 222 0.96 5.90 -0.40
C LEU A 222 0.48 4.67 0.39
N GLY A 223 -0.29 4.88 1.44
CA GLY A 223 -0.83 3.78 2.23
C GLY A 223 -1.89 3.00 1.48
N LEU A 224 -1.67 1.70 1.24
CA LEU A 224 -2.68 0.85 0.58
C LEU A 224 -3.99 0.81 1.36
N SER A 225 -3.94 0.84 2.69
CA SER A 225 -5.12 0.92 3.55
C SER A 225 -5.96 2.18 3.34
N LEU A 226 -5.37 3.29 2.89
CA LEU A 226 -6.11 4.50 2.47
C LEU A 226 -6.94 4.20 1.22
N LEU A 227 -6.33 3.57 0.23
CA LEU A 227 -7.03 3.21 -1.01
C LEU A 227 -8.10 2.14 -0.76
N GLU A 228 -7.83 1.17 0.10
CA GLU A 228 -8.80 0.16 0.53
C GLU A 228 -10.00 0.81 1.22
N ALA A 229 -9.77 1.77 2.13
CA ALA A 229 -10.85 2.51 2.80
C ALA A 229 -11.70 3.31 1.81
N MET A 230 -11.08 3.92 0.79
CA MET A 230 -11.83 4.61 -0.28
C MET A 230 -12.66 3.61 -1.10
N HIS A 231 -12.13 2.42 -1.42
CA HIS A 231 -12.89 1.35 -2.09
C HIS A 231 -14.07 0.84 -1.24
N LEU A 232 -13.94 0.82 0.08
CA LEU A 232 -15.05 0.50 0.98
C LEU A 232 -16.16 1.56 1.01
N ALA A 233 -15.99 2.70 0.34
CA ALA A 233 -16.83 3.88 0.35
C ALA A 233 -16.77 4.67 1.68
N MET A 234 -15.62 4.69 2.35
CA MET A 234 -15.42 5.49 3.56
C MET A 234 -14.97 6.91 3.21
N PRO A 235 -15.49 7.95 3.90
CA PRO A 235 -14.90 9.29 3.82
C PRO A 235 -13.54 9.31 4.51
N VAL A 236 -12.64 10.17 4.03
CA VAL A 236 -11.24 10.20 4.46
C VAL A 236 -10.91 11.51 5.18
N VAL A 237 -10.13 11.41 6.26
CA VAL A 237 -9.36 12.53 6.81
C VAL A 237 -7.90 12.13 6.80
N ALA A 238 -7.04 12.89 6.11
CA ALA A 238 -5.66 12.48 5.89
C ALA A 238 -4.67 13.63 6.01
N VAL A 239 -3.49 13.32 6.55
CA VAL A 239 -2.35 14.25 6.55
C VAL A 239 -1.89 14.47 5.11
N ALA A 240 -1.77 15.75 4.71
CA ALA A 240 -1.29 16.15 3.39
C ALA A 240 0.21 15.88 3.26
N SER A 241 0.56 14.63 3.01
CA SER A 241 1.94 14.17 2.85
C SER A 241 2.08 13.25 1.63
N THR A 242 3.26 13.23 1.05
CA THR A 242 3.62 12.37 -0.07
C THR A 242 2.58 12.40 -1.20
N GLU A 243 2.03 11.27 -1.61
CA GLU A 243 1.01 11.17 -2.67
C GLU A 243 -0.42 11.45 -2.22
N VAL A 244 -0.69 11.58 -0.91
CA VAL A 244 -2.06 11.74 -0.38
C VAL A 244 -2.85 12.90 -1.03
N PRO A 245 -2.27 14.11 -1.25
CA PRO A 245 -3.01 15.22 -1.88
C PRO A 245 -3.48 14.92 -3.31
N ARG A 246 -2.79 14.02 -4.02
CA ARG A 246 -3.20 13.54 -5.35
C ARG A 246 -4.23 12.41 -5.24
N ALA A 247 -4.08 11.54 -4.25
CA ALA A 247 -4.91 10.34 -4.09
C ALA A 247 -6.31 10.62 -3.55
N VAL A 248 -6.50 11.70 -2.79
CA VAL A 248 -7.77 12.02 -2.12
C VAL A 248 -8.28 13.36 -2.64
N PRO A 249 -9.27 13.38 -3.54
CA PRO A 249 -9.85 14.62 -4.02
C PRO A 249 -10.69 15.29 -2.92
N PRO A 250 -10.93 16.62 -3.00
CA PRO A 250 -11.66 17.37 -1.97
C PRO A 250 -13.07 16.84 -1.69
N GLU A 251 -13.71 16.22 -2.68
CA GLU A 251 -15.06 15.63 -2.58
C GLU A 251 -15.08 14.33 -1.78
N ALA A 252 -13.90 13.69 -1.57
CA ALA A 252 -13.75 12.40 -0.88
C ALA A 252 -13.42 12.55 0.62
N GLY A 253 -12.95 13.73 1.04
CA GLY A 253 -12.52 13.92 2.43
C GLY A 253 -11.76 15.22 2.68
N PHE A 254 -11.12 15.27 3.83
CA PHE A 254 -10.31 16.41 4.26
C PHE A 254 -8.82 16.04 4.24
N VAL A 255 -8.05 16.78 3.47
CA VAL A 255 -6.59 16.60 3.37
C VAL A 255 -5.91 17.90 3.75
N SER A 256 -5.10 17.90 4.81
CA SER A 256 -4.40 19.10 5.27
C SER A 256 -3.09 18.77 5.98
N ALA A 257 -2.17 19.74 6.03
CA ALA A 257 -1.00 19.73 6.89
C ALA A 257 -1.29 20.33 8.28
N SER A 258 -2.50 20.87 8.49
CA SER A 258 -2.94 21.46 9.74
C SER A 258 -3.71 20.45 10.59
N VAL A 259 -3.15 20.08 11.75
CA VAL A 259 -3.82 19.17 12.70
C VAL A 259 -5.19 19.73 13.14
N ARG A 260 -5.30 21.06 13.25
CA ARG A 260 -6.55 21.73 13.59
C ARG A 260 -7.62 21.50 12.52
N GLU A 261 -7.30 21.73 11.24
CA GLU A 261 -8.24 21.53 10.13
C GLU A 261 -8.66 20.06 10.01
N LEU A 262 -7.72 19.12 10.20
CA LEU A 262 -8.02 17.69 10.22
C LEU A 262 -8.93 17.32 11.39
N SER A 263 -8.71 17.90 12.57
CA SER A 263 -9.58 17.70 13.75
C SER A 263 -11.00 18.25 13.52
N ASP A 264 -11.11 19.40 12.86
CA ASP A 264 -12.41 20.01 12.49
C ASP A 264 -13.12 19.13 11.44
N GLY A 265 -12.39 18.62 10.45
CA GLY A 265 -12.93 17.67 9.47
C GLY A 265 -13.40 16.34 10.09
N LEU A 266 -12.63 15.78 11.03
CA LEU A 266 -13.03 14.59 11.79
C LEU A 266 -14.34 14.82 12.55
N ARG A 267 -14.44 15.96 13.27
CA ARG A 267 -15.64 16.31 14.02
C ARG A 267 -16.85 16.44 13.08
N GLN A 268 -16.69 17.17 12.00
CA GLN A 268 -17.75 17.39 11.01
C GLN A 268 -18.27 16.08 10.42
N LEU A 269 -17.38 15.15 10.02
CA LEU A 269 -17.78 13.85 9.46
C LEU A 269 -18.44 12.93 10.48
N VAL A 270 -18.01 12.98 11.74
CA VAL A 270 -18.62 12.16 12.80
C VAL A 270 -20.00 12.71 13.19
N GLU A 271 -20.18 14.03 13.20
CA GLU A 271 -21.45 14.70 13.56
C GLU A 271 -22.48 14.70 12.42
N ASP A 272 -22.04 14.68 11.15
CA ASP A 272 -22.91 14.62 9.96
C ASP A 272 -22.78 13.30 9.19
N PRO A 273 -23.57 12.26 9.51
CA PRO A 273 -23.59 10.99 8.79
C PRO A 273 -23.98 11.12 7.31
N GLY A 274 -24.75 12.15 6.97
CA GLY A 274 -25.16 12.42 5.59
C GLY A 274 -23.97 12.89 4.74
N LEU A 275 -23.18 13.84 5.27
CA LEU A 275 -21.95 14.31 4.64
C LEU A 275 -20.94 13.13 4.50
N ALA A 276 -20.77 12.36 5.58
CA ALA A 276 -19.87 11.21 5.58
C ALA A 276 -20.21 10.22 4.47
N ARG A 277 -21.49 9.85 4.28
CA ARG A 277 -21.93 8.97 3.20
C ARG A 277 -21.66 9.55 1.81
N ARG A 278 -21.94 10.83 1.60
CA ARG A 278 -21.68 11.49 0.30
C ARG A 278 -20.20 11.49 -0.04
N MET A 279 -19.35 11.93 0.91
CA MET A 279 -17.90 11.93 0.68
C MET A 279 -17.33 10.52 0.49
N GLY A 280 -17.84 9.54 1.24
CA GLY A 280 -17.46 8.14 1.06
C GLY A 280 -17.84 7.57 -0.31
N ALA A 281 -19.03 7.91 -0.84
CA ALA A 281 -19.41 7.53 -2.19
C ALA A 281 -18.49 8.13 -3.25
N ASN A 282 -18.14 9.41 -3.12
CA ASN A 282 -17.18 10.08 -4.00
C ASN A 282 -15.78 9.47 -3.89
N ALA A 283 -15.35 9.12 -2.66
CA ALA A 283 -14.07 8.42 -2.45
C ALA A 283 -14.00 7.10 -3.22
N ARG A 284 -15.08 6.32 -3.18
CA ARG A 284 -15.15 5.06 -3.92
C ARG A 284 -15.15 5.27 -5.43
N GLU A 285 -15.94 6.20 -5.94
CA GLU A 285 -15.99 6.52 -7.36
C GLU A 285 -14.59 6.89 -7.88
N TYR A 286 -13.91 7.78 -7.17
CA TYR A 286 -12.54 8.18 -7.50
C TYR A 286 -11.56 7.02 -7.44
N ALA A 287 -11.61 6.21 -6.37
CA ALA A 287 -10.72 5.07 -6.19
C ALA A 287 -10.89 4.02 -7.29
N LEU A 288 -12.11 3.70 -7.68
CA LEU A 288 -12.39 2.76 -8.79
C LEU A 288 -11.88 3.28 -10.13
N ALA A 289 -11.97 4.59 -10.36
CA ALA A 289 -11.51 5.22 -11.60
C ALA A 289 -9.98 5.25 -11.72
N HIS A 290 -9.27 5.53 -10.60
CA HIS A 290 -7.83 5.81 -10.62
C HIS A 290 -6.95 4.65 -10.07
N TYR A 291 -7.48 3.89 -9.10
CA TYR A 291 -6.76 2.79 -8.42
C TYR A 291 -7.45 1.44 -8.62
N GLY A 292 -8.23 1.32 -9.70
CA GLY A 292 -8.91 0.07 -10.05
C GLY A 292 -7.93 -1.00 -10.55
N LEU A 293 -8.17 -2.24 -10.16
CA LEU A 293 -7.33 -3.40 -10.48
C LEU A 293 -7.05 -3.56 -11.98
N LYS A 294 -8.05 -3.31 -12.84
CA LYS A 294 -7.92 -3.53 -14.29
C LYS A 294 -6.83 -2.65 -14.94
N ALA A 295 -6.75 -1.38 -14.56
CA ALA A 295 -5.75 -0.47 -15.09
C ALA A 295 -4.34 -0.85 -14.60
N PHE A 296 -4.22 -1.19 -13.33
CA PHE A 296 -2.99 -1.68 -12.72
C PHE A 296 -2.44 -2.91 -13.45
N LEU A 297 -3.28 -3.92 -13.65
CA LEU A 297 -2.87 -5.17 -14.31
C LEU A 297 -2.47 -4.95 -15.77
N ARG A 298 -3.19 -4.10 -16.50
CA ARG A 298 -2.81 -3.73 -17.88
C ARG A 298 -1.44 -3.06 -17.93
N ASN A 299 -1.17 -2.08 -17.07
CA ASN A 299 0.10 -1.37 -17.04
C ASN A 299 1.27 -2.31 -16.66
N TRP A 300 1.02 -3.26 -15.76
CA TRP A 300 2.00 -4.29 -15.42
C TRP A 300 2.21 -5.29 -16.54
N ASP A 301 1.15 -5.72 -17.24
CA ASP A 301 1.26 -6.61 -18.41
C ASP A 301 2.14 -5.98 -19.50
N GLU A 302 1.90 -4.71 -19.82
CA GLU A 302 2.74 -3.94 -20.76
C GLU A 302 4.21 -3.89 -20.32
N MET A 303 4.47 -3.57 -19.03
CA MET A 303 5.83 -3.51 -18.47
C MET A 303 6.54 -4.86 -18.53
N LEU A 304 5.88 -5.93 -18.13
CA LEU A 304 6.46 -7.29 -18.12
C LEU A 304 6.76 -7.78 -19.54
N MET A 305 5.87 -7.50 -20.49
CA MET A 305 6.08 -7.87 -21.90
C MET A 305 7.26 -7.09 -22.49
N GLU A 306 7.39 -5.78 -22.21
CA GLU A 306 8.48 -4.93 -22.67
C GLU A 306 9.85 -5.44 -22.16
N VAL A 307 9.94 -5.78 -20.89
CA VAL A 307 11.19 -6.25 -20.25
C VAL A 307 11.58 -7.66 -20.69
N SER A 308 10.60 -8.50 -21.05
CA SER A 308 10.85 -9.90 -21.43
C SER A 308 11.30 -10.11 -22.89
N THR A 309 11.31 -9.05 -23.71
CA THR A 309 11.76 -9.08 -25.12
C THR A 309 13.20 -8.67 -25.26
#